data_d62b576a029800ecfa44179b4692f193
#
_entry.id   d62b576a029800ecfa44179b4692f193
#
_cell.length_a   1.000
_cell.length_b   1.000
_cell.length_c   1.000
_cell.angle_alpha   90.00
_cell.angle_beta   90.00
_cell.angle_gamma   90.00
#
_symmetry.space_group_name_H-M   'P 1'
#
loop_
_entity.id
_entity.type
_entity.pdbx_description
1 polymer ?
#
loop_
_entity_poly.entity_id
_entity_poly.type
_entity_poly.pdbx_seq_one_letter_code
_entity_poly.pdbx_strand_id
1 'polypeptide(L)'
;MACYRLFVKTSSTNIIKDPKPLDDIEEFPFDEKSFTEAYGDSFELFRPWYAISSGIHQVPKLLAPPESWIEQLTLRLNYLDSKVSANTDRSVLTRARAAYLEFMKQYVSGLAYGREELSVSYGGVLRPFQPGKRAQGLDWAYLGVTMTGELRLDNVRLLLEDVVSRNIPGDYIETGVWRGGSSIFARAVLRSLNEGGRMSIVCDSFKGLPPGEKNLIPSDRNWNMRPYLEVATKEVAKNFREAGVLDPNVVFAKGFFNETMPPLASRIKRLAVMRLDGDMYESTVDVLYHLYDKLSVGGYVILDDWTGFPAKKACEDFFRVHNIKPEINDIDKLAVYWKKTEDVDIQYWRYEQMKFT
;
A
#
# COMPACT_ATOMS: atom_id res chain seq x y z
N MET A 1 -4.11 20.97 11.30
CA MET A 1 -4.76 22.12 10.63
C MET A 1 -3.77 23.04 9.89
N ALA A 2 -2.55 23.22 10.34
CA ALA A 2 -1.57 24.09 9.64
C ALA A 2 -1.05 23.53 8.30
N CYS A 3 -0.86 22.22 8.16
CA CYS A 3 -0.44 21.61 6.89
C CYS A 3 -1.45 21.75 5.74
N TYR A 4 -2.74 21.95 6.05
CA TYR A 4 -3.79 22.07 5.05
C TYR A 4 -3.75 23.42 4.29
N ARG A 5 -3.17 24.46 4.89
CA ARG A 5 -3.10 25.80 4.28
C ARG A 5 -1.89 26.03 3.37
N LEU A 6 -0.84 25.21 3.47
CA LEU A 6 0.39 25.45 2.73
C LEU A 6 0.36 24.98 1.28
N PHE A 7 -0.51 24.02 0.94
CA PHE A 7 -0.59 23.45 -0.42
C PHE A 7 -1.67 24.10 -1.31
N VAL A 8 -2.50 25.02 -0.79
CA VAL A 8 -3.64 25.58 -1.52
C VAL A 8 -3.32 26.87 -2.30
N LYS A 9 -2.13 27.44 -2.17
CA LYS A 9 -1.81 28.78 -2.73
C LYS A 9 -1.11 28.84 -4.09
N THR A 10 -0.90 27.75 -4.78
CA THR A 10 -0.27 27.78 -6.12
C THR A 10 -1.05 26.94 -7.13
N SER A 11 -2.13 27.43 -7.60
CA SER A 11 -2.72 27.38 -8.96
C SER A 11 -4.25 27.28 -8.91
N SER A 12 -4.88 28.24 -9.62
CA SER A 12 -6.26 28.24 -10.17
C SER A 12 -7.31 27.34 -9.52
N THR A 13 -8.18 27.97 -8.70
CA THR A 13 -9.64 27.74 -8.58
C THR A 13 -10.20 26.35 -8.92
N ASN A 14 -9.71 25.29 -8.32
CA ASN A 14 -10.51 24.09 -8.10
C ASN A 14 -10.70 23.94 -6.60
N ILE A 15 -11.90 24.29 -6.14
CA ILE A 15 -12.38 24.01 -4.78
C ILE A 15 -12.27 22.49 -4.61
N ILE A 16 -11.33 22.05 -3.81
CA ILE A 16 -11.26 20.64 -3.38
C ILE A 16 -12.56 20.41 -2.60
N LYS A 17 -13.50 19.69 -3.18
CA LYS A 17 -14.65 19.19 -2.44
C LYS A 17 -14.12 18.34 -1.30
N ASP A 18 -14.60 18.59 -0.09
CA ASP A 18 -14.25 17.76 1.06
C ASP A 18 -14.42 16.27 0.70
N PRO A 19 -13.47 15.40 1.08
CA PRO A 19 -13.66 13.97 0.91
C PRO A 19 -14.94 13.55 1.62
N LYS A 20 -15.68 12.61 1.01
CA LYS A 20 -16.91 12.09 1.63
C LYS A 20 -16.65 11.74 3.09
N PRO A 21 -17.59 12.04 4.01
CA PRO A 21 -17.48 11.64 5.40
C PRO A 21 -17.18 10.13 5.51
N LEU A 22 -16.39 9.75 6.49
CA LEU A 22 -16.09 8.32 6.77
C LEU A 22 -17.35 7.53 7.16
N ASP A 23 -18.42 8.21 7.52
CA ASP A 23 -19.71 7.63 7.91
C ASP A 23 -20.39 6.86 6.77
N ASP A 24 -20.03 7.13 5.50
CA ASP A 24 -20.52 6.40 4.32
C ASP A 24 -19.75 5.09 4.05
N ILE A 25 -18.73 4.77 4.86
CA ILE A 25 -18.02 3.48 4.78
C ILE A 25 -18.79 2.52 5.66
N GLU A 26 -19.50 1.55 5.05
CA GLU A 26 -20.22 0.52 5.78
C GLU A 26 -19.31 -0.15 6.82
N GLU A 27 -19.66 0.04 8.10
CA GLU A 27 -19.06 -0.71 9.19
C GLU A 27 -19.67 -2.12 9.18
N PHE A 28 -18.85 -3.14 8.90
CA PHE A 28 -19.21 -4.48 9.27
C PHE A 28 -18.86 -4.65 10.76
N PRO A 29 -19.84 -4.97 11.61
CA PRO A 29 -19.55 -5.21 13.01
C PRO A 29 -18.57 -6.38 13.12
N PHE A 30 -17.49 -6.17 13.87
CA PHE A 30 -16.63 -7.27 14.26
C PHE A 30 -17.41 -8.17 15.23
N ASP A 31 -17.43 -9.44 14.92
CA ASP A 31 -17.98 -10.47 15.81
C ASP A 31 -16.84 -11.20 16.52
N GLU A 32 -16.53 -10.75 17.75
CA GLU A 32 -15.50 -11.32 18.61
C GLU A 32 -15.76 -12.82 18.87
N LYS A 33 -17.03 -13.24 18.90
CA LYS A 33 -17.41 -14.64 19.14
C LYS A 33 -17.00 -15.53 17.97
N SER A 34 -17.38 -15.14 16.75
CA SER A 34 -16.98 -15.86 15.52
C SER A 34 -15.48 -15.93 15.37
N PHE A 35 -14.79 -14.88 15.76
CA PHE A 35 -13.34 -14.81 15.70
C PHE A 35 -12.70 -15.76 16.74
N THR A 36 -13.18 -15.76 17.98
CA THR A 36 -12.70 -16.66 19.04
C THR A 36 -13.00 -18.13 18.71
N GLU A 37 -14.16 -18.43 18.12
CA GLU A 37 -14.50 -19.77 17.65
C GLU A 37 -13.54 -20.26 16.55
N ALA A 38 -13.09 -19.35 15.67
CA ALA A 38 -12.17 -19.69 14.58
C ALA A 38 -10.71 -19.89 15.04
N TYR A 39 -10.27 -19.18 16.08
CA TYR A 39 -8.85 -19.10 16.46
C TYR A 39 -8.54 -19.60 17.86
N GLY A 40 -9.55 -19.87 18.70
CA GLY A 40 -9.40 -20.43 20.06
C GLY A 40 -8.40 -19.60 20.90
N ASP A 41 -7.53 -20.30 21.63
CA ASP A 41 -6.55 -19.68 22.53
C ASP A 41 -5.51 -18.79 21.83
N SER A 42 -5.40 -18.90 20.50
CA SER A 42 -4.51 -18.03 19.69
C SER A 42 -5.02 -16.58 19.68
N PHE A 43 -6.29 -16.35 19.97
CA PHE A 43 -6.88 -15.01 20.00
C PHE A 43 -6.19 -14.08 20.99
N GLU A 44 -5.84 -14.57 22.17
CA GLU A 44 -5.18 -13.75 23.20
C GLU A 44 -3.79 -13.27 22.76
N LEU A 45 -3.08 -14.06 21.93
CA LEU A 45 -1.79 -13.68 21.36
C LEU A 45 -1.92 -12.54 20.34
N PHE A 46 -3.07 -12.45 19.65
CA PHE A 46 -3.34 -11.44 18.63
C PHE A 46 -4.19 -10.27 19.14
N ARG A 47 -4.72 -10.36 20.35
CA ARG A 47 -5.56 -9.33 20.96
C ARG A 47 -4.97 -7.91 20.89
N PRO A 48 -3.66 -7.69 21.16
CA PRO A 48 -3.07 -6.37 21.00
C PRO A 48 -3.14 -5.83 19.55
N TRP A 49 -2.93 -6.71 18.58
CA TRP A 49 -3.01 -6.38 17.16
C TRP A 49 -4.42 -6.05 16.73
N TYR A 50 -5.34 -6.88 17.17
CA TYR A 50 -6.75 -6.69 16.89
C TYR A 50 -7.24 -5.36 17.44
N ALA A 51 -6.90 -5.06 18.70
CA ALA A 51 -7.26 -3.81 19.34
C ALA A 51 -6.70 -2.59 18.60
N ILE A 52 -5.50 -2.70 18.05
CA ILE A 52 -4.85 -1.64 17.26
C ILE A 52 -5.52 -1.53 15.89
N SER A 53 -5.76 -2.65 15.20
CA SER A 53 -6.33 -2.66 13.86
C SER A 53 -7.82 -2.31 13.82
N SER A 54 -8.57 -2.64 14.87
CA SER A 54 -10.01 -2.39 14.94
C SER A 54 -10.41 -1.05 15.57
N GLY A 55 -9.44 -0.28 16.06
CA GLY A 55 -9.72 1.02 16.70
C GLY A 55 -10.52 0.93 18.01
N ILE A 56 -10.65 -0.28 18.60
CA ILE A 56 -11.50 -0.56 19.78
C ILE A 56 -10.85 -0.04 21.07
N HIS A 57 -9.56 0.23 21.08
CA HIS A 57 -8.91 0.79 22.27
C HIS A 57 -8.57 2.26 22.11
N GLN A 58 -8.87 3.01 23.18
CA GLN A 58 -8.22 4.28 23.41
C GLN A 58 -6.71 3.99 23.42
N VAL A 59 -6.09 4.17 22.25
CA VAL A 59 -4.64 4.22 22.16
C VAL A 59 -4.22 5.26 23.19
N PRO A 60 -3.32 4.95 24.14
CA PRO A 60 -2.88 5.95 25.10
C PRO A 60 -2.49 7.23 24.37
N LYS A 61 -2.82 8.39 24.93
CA LYS A 61 -2.50 9.73 24.41
C LYS A 61 -1.02 9.94 24.01
N LEU A 62 -0.18 8.94 24.28
CA LEU A 62 1.24 8.86 23.94
C LEU A 62 1.56 8.70 22.44
N LEU A 63 0.57 8.58 21.57
CA LEU A 63 0.76 8.20 20.17
C LEU A 63 0.53 9.32 19.14
N ALA A 64 0.39 10.57 19.59
CA ALA A 64 0.66 11.69 18.72
C ALA A 64 2.19 11.79 18.52
N PRO A 65 2.68 12.02 17.26
CA PRO A 65 4.09 12.36 17.09
C PRO A 65 4.45 13.44 18.09
N PRO A 66 5.60 13.37 18.78
CA PRO A 66 6.00 14.38 19.74
C PRO A 66 5.77 15.78 19.16
N GLU A 67 5.17 16.68 19.91
CA GLU A 67 4.96 18.07 19.44
C GLU A 67 6.24 18.68 18.87
N SER A 68 7.38 18.29 19.42
CA SER A 68 8.72 18.65 18.93
C SER A 68 8.98 18.23 17.47
N TRP A 69 8.38 17.14 16.99
CA TRP A 69 8.53 16.67 15.61
C TRP A 69 7.71 17.49 14.64
N ILE A 70 6.46 17.78 15.01
CA ILE A 70 5.58 18.66 14.24
C ILE A 70 6.18 20.07 14.20
N GLU A 71 6.72 20.51 15.32
CA GLU A 71 7.40 21.81 15.41
C GLU A 71 8.64 21.88 14.55
N GLN A 72 9.52 20.87 14.58
CA GLN A 72 10.71 20.79 13.73
C GLN A 72 10.36 20.68 12.25
N LEU A 73 9.34 19.91 11.91
CA LEU A 73 8.86 19.81 10.54
C LEU A 73 8.28 21.15 10.08
N THR A 74 7.47 21.80 10.93
CA THR A 74 6.88 23.11 10.66
C THR A 74 7.95 24.17 10.49
N LEU A 75 8.99 24.18 11.32
CA LEU A 75 10.15 25.08 11.18
C LEU A 75 10.90 24.85 9.88
N ARG A 76 11.13 23.59 9.49
CA ARG A 76 11.78 23.24 8.22
C ARG A 76 10.91 23.62 7.02
N LEU A 77 9.62 23.37 7.07
CA LEU A 77 8.68 23.75 6.01
C LEU A 77 8.58 25.29 5.91
N ASN A 78 8.48 26.00 7.02
CA ASN A 78 8.48 27.46 7.03
C ASN A 78 9.79 28.06 6.51
N TYR A 79 10.92 27.43 6.85
CA TYR A 79 12.22 27.84 6.29
C TYR A 79 12.26 27.61 4.77
N LEU A 80 11.77 26.48 4.30
CA LEU A 80 11.71 26.19 2.86
C LEU A 80 10.72 27.12 2.16
N ASP A 81 9.55 27.38 2.77
CA ASP A 81 8.53 28.29 2.24
C ASP A 81 9.04 29.75 2.17
N SER A 82 9.80 30.19 3.17
CA SER A 82 10.47 31.51 3.15
C SER A 82 11.51 31.65 2.03
N LYS A 83 11.98 30.54 1.46
CA LYS A 83 12.93 30.48 0.34
C LYS A 83 12.25 30.29 -1.02
N VAL A 84 10.94 29.97 -1.02
CA VAL A 84 10.13 29.78 -2.23
C VAL A 84 9.53 31.13 -2.62
N SER A 85 10.31 31.97 -3.30
CA SER A 85 9.78 33.16 -3.98
C SER A 85 9.30 32.80 -5.40
N ALA A 86 8.59 33.71 -6.06
CA ALA A 86 8.10 33.51 -7.43
C ALA A 86 9.18 33.17 -8.48
N ASN A 87 10.46 33.35 -8.13
CA ASN A 87 11.66 32.97 -8.91
C ASN A 87 12.38 31.75 -8.30
N THR A 88 11.64 30.79 -7.77
CA THR A 88 12.22 29.65 -7.04
C THR A 88 13.14 28.84 -7.94
N ASP A 89 14.38 28.73 -7.54
CA ASP A 89 15.36 27.84 -8.15
C ASP A 89 14.82 26.40 -8.14
N ARG A 90 14.76 25.79 -9.31
CA ARG A 90 14.31 24.40 -9.52
C ARG A 90 15.02 23.41 -8.58
N SER A 91 16.26 23.72 -8.18
CA SER A 91 17.03 22.93 -7.22
C SER A 91 16.44 22.95 -5.80
N VAL A 92 15.83 24.06 -5.38
CA VAL A 92 15.17 24.17 -4.06
C VAL A 92 13.92 23.31 -4.01
N LEU A 93 13.08 23.36 -5.07
CA LEU A 93 11.88 22.50 -5.16
C LEU A 93 12.24 21.02 -5.18
N THR A 94 13.31 20.65 -5.88
CA THR A 94 13.78 19.26 -5.93
C THR A 94 14.24 18.79 -4.55
N ARG A 95 14.99 19.62 -3.82
CA ARG A 95 15.42 19.29 -2.45
C ARG A 95 14.25 19.22 -1.46
N ALA A 96 13.30 20.17 -1.56
CA ALA A 96 12.10 20.15 -0.72
C ALA A 96 11.25 18.90 -0.95
N ARG A 97 11.06 18.50 -2.22
CA ARG A 97 10.39 17.24 -2.58
C ARG A 97 11.13 16.03 -1.99
N ALA A 98 12.43 15.96 -2.16
CA ALA A 98 13.24 14.86 -1.64
C ALA A 98 13.12 14.76 -0.11
N ALA A 99 13.20 15.88 0.61
CA ALA A 99 13.05 15.92 2.06
C ALA A 99 11.64 15.50 2.52
N TYR A 100 10.59 15.96 1.81
CA TYR A 100 9.22 15.56 2.07
C TYR A 100 9.02 14.06 1.89
N LEU A 101 9.48 13.50 0.78
CA LEU A 101 9.31 12.08 0.50
C LEU A 101 10.12 11.21 1.44
N GLU A 102 11.32 11.66 1.84
CA GLU A 102 12.11 10.98 2.85
C GLU A 102 11.38 10.95 4.21
N PHE A 103 10.81 12.09 4.62
CA PHE A 103 9.98 12.12 5.83
C PHE A 103 8.77 11.20 5.72
N MET A 104 8.05 11.23 4.61
CA MET A 104 6.87 10.34 4.40
C MET A 104 7.26 8.87 4.47
N LYS A 105 8.41 8.48 3.90
CA LYS A 105 8.94 7.13 3.99
C LYS A 105 9.18 6.72 5.45
N GLN A 106 9.87 7.58 6.21
CA GLN A 106 10.13 7.33 7.63
C GLN A 106 8.84 7.31 8.48
N TYR A 107 7.87 8.16 8.15
CA TYR A 107 6.57 8.19 8.81
C TYR A 107 5.82 6.88 8.61
N VAL A 108 5.61 6.45 7.35
CA VAL A 108 4.81 5.24 7.06
C VAL A 108 5.48 3.98 7.60
N SER A 109 6.81 3.90 7.59
CA SER A 109 7.57 2.78 8.13
C SER A 109 7.67 2.76 9.67
N GLY A 110 7.30 3.85 10.34
CA GLY A 110 7.46 4.00 11.78
C GLY A 110 8.86 4.42 12.24
N LEU A 111 9.82 4.57 11.32
CA LEU A 111 11.19 5.00 11.67
C LEU A 111 11.21 6.40 12.29
N ALA A 112 10.26 7.26 11.91
CA ALA A 112 10.12 8.61 12.45
C ALA A 112 9.75 8.64 13.95
N TYR A 113 9.13 7.60 14.48
CA TYR A 113 8.68 7.56 15.87
C TYR A 113 9.81 7.22 16.87
N GLY A 114 10.95 6.76 16.37
CA GLY A 114 12.14 6.52 17.18
C GLY A 114 11.87 5.55 18.33
N ARG A 115 12.07 6.00 19.58
CA ARG A 115 11.94 5.15 20.78
C ARG A 115 10.49 4.75 21.12
N GLU A 116 9.52 5.41 20.57
CA GLU A 116 8.09 5.11 20.77
C GLU A 116 7.61 3.97 19.87
N GLU A 117 8.34 3.70 18.80
CA GLU A 117 8.07 2.57 17.92
C GLU A 117 8.49 1.26 18.58
N LEU A 118 7.75 0.21 18.29
CA LEU A 118 8.05 -1.16 18.69
C LEU A 118 8.05 -2.07 17.47
N SER A 119 8.79 -3.15 17.56
CA SER A 119 8.72 -4.26 16.63
C SER A 119 7.65 -5.25 17.07
N VAL A 120 6.93 -5.82 16.13
CA VAL A 120 5.96 -6.87 16.42
C VAL A 120 6.43 -8.16 15.75
N SER A 121 6.43 -9.24 16.51
CA SER A 121 6.77 -10.56 15.98
C SER A 121 5.55 -11.23 15.34
N TYR A 122 5.81 -12.29 14.59
CA TYR A 122 4.78 -13.10 13.92
C TYR A 122 3.64 -13.58 14.84
N GLY A 123 3.88 -13.74 16.12
CA GLY A 123 2.86 -14.09 17.12
C GLY A 123 2.22 -12.89 17.82
N GLY A 124 2.36 -11.66 17.31
CA GLY A 124 1.79 -10.46 17.93
C GLY A 124 2.54 -9.96 19.15
N VAL A 125 3.68 -10.55 19.49
CA VAL A 125 4.45 -10.17 20.69
C VAL A 125 5.26 -8.91 20.40
N LEU A 126 5.08 -7.90 21.23
CA LEU A 126 5.84 -6.65 21.17
C LEU A 126 7.29 -6.88 21.59
N ARG A 127 8.21 -6.27 20.88
CA ARG A 127 9.65 -6.34 21.09
C ARG A 127 10.27 -4.96 20.96
N PRO A 128 11.45 -4.75 21.52
CA PRO A 128 12.20 -3.53 21.32
C PRO A 128 12.38 -3.24 19.82
N PHE A 129 12.17 -2.00 19.44
CA PHE A 129 12.30 -1.54 18.06
C PHE A 129 13.73 -1.75 17.53
N GLN A 130 13.81 -2.31 16.33
CA GLN A 130 15.06 -2.57 15.63
C GLN A 130 15.06 -1.82 14.28
N PRO A 131 15.55 -0.57 14.24
CA PRO A 131 15.49 0.27 13.04
C PRO A 131 16.07 -0.39 11.80
N GLY A 132 17.20 -1.11 11.96
CA GLY A 132 17.82 -1.81 10.85
C GLY A 132 16.98 -2.95 10.25
N LYS A 133 16.18 -3.64 11.06
CA LYS A 133 15.23 -4.63 10.55
C LYS A 133 14.03 -3.98 9.89
N ARG A 134 13.51 -2.89 10.49
CA ARG A 134 12.41 -2.12 9.91
C ARG A 134 12.77 -1.57 8.54
N ALA A 135 13.95 -0.97 8.41
CA ALA A 135 14.44 -0.46 7.14
C ALA A 135 14.53 -1.55 6.06
N GLN A 136 14.79 -2.79 6.45
CA GLN A 136 14.83 -3.95 5.55
C GLN A 136 13.46 -4.62 5.33
N GLY A 137 12.39 -4.19 6.01
CA GLY A 137 11.08 -4.85 5.93
C GLY A 137 11.05 -6.25 6.59
N LEU A 138 11.89 -6.48 7.59
CA LEU A 138 12.03 -7.77 8.29
C LEU A 138 11.32 -7.80 9.65
N ASP A 139 10.51 -6.81 9.96
CA ASP A 139 9.63 -6.77 11.13
C ASP A 139 8.33 -6.01 10.81
N TRP A 140 7.36 -6.16 11.69
CA TRP A 140 6.11 -5.44 11.58
C TRP A 140 6.08 -4.22 12.51
N ALA A 141 5.50 -3.15 11.99
CA ALA A 141 5.38 -1.89 12.70
C ALA A 141 4.30 -1.95 13.78
N TYR A 142 4.58 -1.38 14.95
CA TYR A 142 3.56 -1.14 15.97
C TYR A 142 2.80 0.16 15.68
N LEU A 143 3.50 1.28 15.51
CA LEU A 143 2.92 2.59 15.17
C LEU A 143 2.94 2.86 13.65
N GLY A 144 3.98 2.41 12.97
CA GLY A 144 4.09 2.55 11.52
C GLY A 144 2.92 1.89 10.79
N VAL A 145 2.60 2.40 9.62
CA VAL A 145 1.45 1.97 8.81
C VAL A 145 1.83 1.12 7.61
N THR A 146 3.09 0.71 7.52
CA THR A 146 3.57 -0.31 6.56
C THR A 146 4.56 -1.26 7.23
N MET A 147 4.62 -2.49 6.74
CA MET A 147 5.70 -3.43 7.02
C MET A 147 6.73 -3.50 5.89
N THR A 148 6.52 -2.73 4.84
CA THR A 148 7.40 -2.62 3.68
C THR A 148 8.70 -1.91 4.06
N GLY A 149 9.84 -2.48 3.68
CA GLY A 149 11.15 -1.88 3.92
C GLY A 149 11.44 -0.66 3.03
N GLU A 150 12.49 0.10 3.38
CA GLU A 150 12.83 1.34 2.68
C GLU A 150 13.14 1.11 1.20
N LEU A 151 13.83 0.02 0.84
CA LEU A 151 14.18 -0.30 -0.56
C LEU A 151 12.93 -0.48 -1.44
N ARG A 152 11.88 -1.12 -0.92
CA ARG A 152 10.63 -1.28 -1.65
C ARG A 152 9.87 0.03 -1.78
N LEU A 153 9.87 0.88 -0.75
CA LEU A 153 9.28 2.22 -0.83
C LEU A 153 10.04 3.10 -1.81
N ASP A 154 11.38 3.05 -1.79
CA ASP A 154 12.21 3.77 -2.78
C ASP A 154 11.96 3.26 -4.21
N ASN A 155 11.73 1.97 -4.39
CA ASN A 155 11.35 1.41 -5.68
C ASN A 155 9.99 1.95 -6.16
N VAL A 156 8.97 1.99 -5.29
CA VAL A 156 7.67 2.61 -5.62
C VAL A 156 7.87 4.05 -6.10
N ARG A 157 8.68 4.84 -5.39
CA ARG A 157 9.02 6.21 -5.78
C ARG A 157 9.70 6.26 -7.14
N LEU A 158 10.75 5.48 -7.34
CA LEU A 158 11.55 5.45 -8.57
C LEU A 158 10.67 5.13 -9.79
N LEU A 159 9.79 4.15 -9.68
CA LEU A 159 8.94 3.74 -10.78
C LEU A 159 7.82 4.76 -11.08
N LEU A 160 7.28 5.41 -10.05
CA LEU A 160 6.32 6.50 -10.23
C LEU A 160 6.99 7.74 -10.86
N GLU A 161 8.20 8.10 -10.41
CA GLU A 161 8.98 9.19 -11.01
C GLU A 161 9.31 8.89 -12.49
N ASP A 162 9.65 7.65 -12.82
CA ASP A 162 9.97 7.23 -14.18
C ASP A 162 8.72 7.28 -15.11
N VAL A 163 7.58 6.71 -14.70
CA VAL A 163 6.36 6.76 -15.53
C VAL A 163 5.86 8.19 -15.74
N VAL A 164 6.01 9.06 -14.74
CA VAL A 164 5.66 10.48 -14.88
C VAL A 164 6.61 11.18 -15.83
N SER A 165 7.92 10.98 -15.68
CA SER A 165 8.93 11.62 -16.54
C SER A 165 8.81 11.24 -18.01
N ARG A 166 8.36 10.01 -18.29
CA ARG A 166 8.13 9.48 -19.64
C ARG A 166 6.69 9.68 -20.14
N ASN A 167 5.83 10.36 -19.37
CA ASN A 167 4.41 10.58 -19.70
C ASN A 167 3.64 9.26 -19.96
N ILE A 168 3.97 8.18 -19.26
CA ILE A 168 3.22 6.92 -19.35
C ILE A 168 1.84 7.12 -18.74
N PRO A 169 0.75 6.91 -19.50
CA PRO A 169 -0.59 7.15 -18.99
C PRO A 169 -1.04 6.07 -18.03
N GLY A 170 -1.86 6.45 -17.05
CA GLY A 170 -2.56 5.52 -16.16
C GLY A 170 -2.35 5.84 -14.68
N ASP A 171 -3.06 5.09 -13.87
CA ASP A 171 -3.19 5.24 -12.44
C ASP A 171 -2.20 4.32 -11.69
N TYR A 172 -2.10 4.52 -10.38
CA TYR A 172 -1.46 3.59 -9.46
C TYR A 172 -2.50 2.68 -8.84
N ILE A 173 -2.20 1.39 -8.72
CA ILE A 173 -3.00 0.42 -7.98
C ILE A 173 -2.12 -0.41 -7.05
N GLU A 174 -2.63 -0.67 -5.85
CA GLU A 174 -2.05 -1.62 -4.91
C GLU A 174 -3.12 -2.63 -4.47
N THR A 175 -2.77 -3.91 -4.52
CA THR A 175 -3.63 -5.04 -4.16
C THR A 175 -3.00 -5.80 -2.99
N GLY A 176 -3.66 -5.71 -1.81
CA GLY A 176 -3.09 -6.04 -0.51
C GLY A 176 -2.39 -4.82 0.09
N VAL A 177 -3.08 -4.13 1.00
CA VAL A 177 -2.58 -2.82 1.48
C VAL A 177 -2.32 -2.78 2.98
N TRP A 178 -2.80 -3.77 3.73
CA TRP A 178 -2.71 -3.80 5.18
C TRP A 178 -3.18 -2.47 5.79
N ARG A 179 -2.29 -1.69 6.45
CA ARG A 179 -2.60 -0.37 7.02
C ARG A 179 -2.49 0.78 6.02
N GLY A 180 -2.18 0.48 4.75
CA GLY A 180 -2.18 1.43 3.64
C GLY A 180 -0.86 2.21 3.43
N GLY A 181 0.22 1.90 4.16
CA GLY A 181 1.39 2.76 4.17
C GLY A 181 2.11 2.89 2.83
N SER A 182 2.23 1.83 2.04
CA SER A 182 2.84 1.89 0.70
C SER A 182 1.98 2.73 -0.25
N SER A 183 0.64 2.55 -0.22
CA SER A 183 -0.30 3.38 -0.99
C SER A 183 -0.31 4.84 -0.55
N ILE A 184 -0.18 5.13 0.76
CA ILE A 184 0.00 6.49 1.30
C ILE A 184 1.26 7.12 0.73
N PHE A 185 2.38 6.37 0.73
CA PHE A 185 3.63 6.84 0.18
C PHE A 185 3.54 7.09 -1.33
N ALA A 186 2.96 6.15 -2.09
CA ALA A 186 2.72 6.31 -3.52
C ALA A 186 1.86 7.56 -3.82
N ARG A 187 0.81 7.81 -3.04
CA ARG A 187 -0.02 9.03 -3.16
C ARG A 187 0.77 10.30 -2.89
N ALA A 188 1.63 10.28 -1.87
CA ALA A 188 2.52 11.40 -1.56
C ALA A 188 3.49 11.68 -2.72
N VAL A 189 4.06 10.64 -3.34
CA VAL A 189 4.92 10.77 -4.53
C VAL A 189 4.14 11.44 -5.67
N LEU A 190 2.98 10.91 -6.06
CA LEU A 190 2.18 11.46 -7.16
C LEU A 190 1.81 12.93 -6.93
N ARG A 191 1.39 13.29 -5.71
CA ARG A 191 1.08 14.67 -5.37
C ARG A 191 2.30 15.58 -5.44
N SER A 192 3.45 15.12 -4.97
CA SER A 192 4.70 15.88 -5.02
C SER A 192 5.21 16.14 -6.45
N LEU A 193 4.79 15.29 -7.40
CA LEU A 193 5.10 15.41 -8.82
C LEU A 193 4.07 16.25 -9.61
N ASN A 194 3.07 16.84 -8.95
CA ASN A 194 1.89 17.46 -9.56
C ASN A 194 0.99 16.51 -10.38
N GLU A 195 1.10 15.22 -10.12
CA GLU A 195 0.31 14.14 -10.75
C GLU A 195 -0.86 13.72 -9.87
N GLY A 196 -1.31 14.60 -8.98
CA GLY A 196 -2.44 14.35 -8.08
C GLY A 196 -3.76 14.03 -8.79
N GLY A 197 -3.87 14.29 -10.10
CA GLY A 197 -4.98 13.88 -10.94
C GLY A 197 -5.03 12.37 -11.23
N ARG A 198 -3.91 11.65 -11.13
CA ARG A 198 -3.90 10.18 -11.21
C ARG A 198 -4.56 9.59 -9.97
N MET A 199 -5.32 8.52 -10.15
CA MET A 199 -5.91 7.80 -9.02
C MET A 199 -4.86 6.95 -8.30
N SER A 200 -5.08 6.78 -6.99
CA SER A 200 -4.44 5.75 -6.17
C SER A 200 -5.53 4.77 -5.76
N ILE A 201 -5.53 3.60 -6.36
CA ILE A 201 -6.56 2.58 -6.17
C ILE A 201 -6.05 1.60 -5.11
N VAL A 202 -6.75 1.56 -3.99
CA VAL A 202 -6.38 0.84 -2.75
C VAL A 202 -7.30 -0.37 -2.63
N CYS A 203 -6.77 -1.55 -2.99
CA CYS A 203 -7.57 -2.78 -3.06
C CYS A 203 -7.16 -3.74 -1.95
N ASP A 204 -8.12 -4.17 -1.15
CA ASP A 204 -7.91 -5.17 -0.09
C ASP A 204 -9.25 -5.84 0.25
N SER A 205 -9.22 -7.01 0.84
CA SER A 205 -10.40 -7.61 1.46
C SER A 205 -10.86 -6.80 2.67
N PHE A 206 -9.90 -6.13 3.33
CA PHE A 206 -10.04 -5.52 4.66
C PHE A 206 -10.57 -6.50 5.72
N LYS A 207 -10.29 -7.79 5.47
CA LYS A 207 -10.65 -8.95 6.30
C LYS A 207 -9.50 -9.96 6.40
N GLY A 208 -8.29 -9.53 6.04
CA GLY A 208 -7.12 -10.41 5.93
C GLY A 208 -7.17 -11.35 4.73
N LEU A 209 -6.37 -12.41 4.77
CA LEU A 209 -6.30 -13.42 3.71
C LEU A 209 -7.57 -14.28 3.67
N PRO A 210 -7.95 -14.80 2.50
CA PRO A 210 -9.07 -15.73 2.41
C PRO A 210 -8.80 -17.01 3.21
N PRO A 211 -9.85 -17.65 3.78
CA PRO A 211 -9.70 -18.89 4.54
C PRO A 211 -9.04 -20.00 3.71
N GLY A 212 -8.01 -20.65 4.26
CA GLY A 212 -7.19 -21.62 3.53
C GLY A 212 -7.98 -22.82 2.97
N GLU A 213 -9.02 -23.29 3.68
CA GLU A 213 -9.87 -24.39 3.24
C GLU A 213 -10.73 -24.06 2.02
N LYS A 214 -10.93 -22.77 1.70
CA LYS A 214 -11.69 -22.33 0.53
C LYS A 214 -10.81 -22.18 -0.72
N ASN A 215 -9.51 -22.25 -0.56
CA ASN A 215 -8.57 -22.08 -1.66
C ASN A 215 -8.49 -23.36 -2.50
N LEU A 216 -8.59 -23.20 -3.80
CA LEU A 216 -8.54 -24.31 -4.75
C LEU A 216 -7.10 -24.81 -4.92
N ILE A 217 -6.14 -23.90 -4.81
CA ILE A 217 -4.72 -24.19 -5.01
C ILE A 217 -4.08 -24.78 -3.74
N PRO A 218 -3.44 -25.96 -3.81
CA PRO A 218 -2.86 -26.59 -2.62
C PRO A 218 -1.82 -25.72 -1.88
N SER A 219 -1.01 -24.95 -2.59
CA SER A 219 -0.04 -24.05 -1.96
C SER A 219 -0.71 -22.96 -1.12
N ASP A 220 -1.89 -22.50 -1.52
CA ASP A 220 -2.62 -21.43 -0.83
C ASP A 220 -3.35 -21.96 0.42
N ARG A 221 -3.65 -23.26 0.49
CA ARG A 221 -4.32 -23.86 1.64
C ARG A 221 -3.53 -23.80 2.94
N ASN A 222 -2.21 -23.64 2.84
CA ASN A 222 -1.34 -23.49 3.99
C ASN A 222 -1.28 -22.04 4.52
N TRP A 223 -1.86 -21.10 3.77
CA TRP A 223 -1.95 -19.70 4.13
C TRP A 223 -3.28 -19.47 4.87
N ASN A 224 -3.26 -19.75 6.16
CA ASN A 224 -4.41 -19.50 7.01
C ASN A 224 -4.60 -17.99 7.22
N MET A 225 -5.84 -17.61 7.48
CA MET A 225 -6.14 -16.26 7.97
C MET A 225 -5.17 -15.84 9.06
N ARG A 226 -4.64 -14.63 8.91
CA ARG A 226 -3.74 -14.02 9.87
C ARG A 226 -4.41 -12.77 10.42
N PRO A 227 -4.94 -12.82 11.67
CA PRO A 227 -5.75 -11.74 12.22
C PRO A 227 -5.09 -10.36 12.15
N TYR A 228 -3.76 -10.31 12.28
CA TYR A 228 -3.02 -9.04 12.21
C TYR A 228 -2.97 -8.42 10.80
N LEU A 229 -3.38 -9.16 9.76
CA LEU A 229 -3.54 -8.63 8.39
C LEU A 229 -4.94 -8.05 8.17
N GLU A 230 -5.87 -8.29 9.06
CA GLU A 230 -7.19 -7.70 9.01
C GLU A 230 -7.16 -6.26 9.51
N VAL A 231 -7.33 -5.32 8.59
CA VAL A 231 -7.37 -3.89 8.89
C VAL A 231 -8.60 -3.28 8.23
N ALA A 232 -9.52 -2.74 9.04
CA ALA A 232 -10.76 -2.19 8.52
C ALA A 232 -10.52 -1.00 7.57
N THR A 233 -11.35 -0.88 6.53
CA THR A 233 -11.25 0.22 5.53
C THR A 233 -11.19 1.60 6.17
N LYS A 234 -11.99 1.82 7.24
CA LYS A 234 -12.00 3.09 7.96
C LYS A 234 -10.67 3.43 8.64
N GLU A 235 -9.96 2.41 9.10
CA GLU A 235 -8.62 2.57 9.70
C GLU A 235 -7.61 2.98 8.63
N VAL A 236 -7.63 2.30 7.47
CA VAL A 236 -6.76 2.66 6.35
C VAL A 236 -7.07 4.08 5.87
N ALA A 237 -8.34 4.45 5.70
CA ALA A 237 -8.74 5.81 5.33
C ALA A 237 -8.32 6.85 6.37
N LYS A 238 -8.39 6.50 7.68
CA LYS A 238 -7.87 7.35 8.76
C LYS A 238 -6.37 7.58 8.61
N ASN A 239 -5.58 6.52 8.32
CA ASN A 239 -4.14 6.63 8.12
C ASN A 239 -3.80 7.56 6.94
N PHE A 240 -4.53 7.46 5.81
CA PHE A 240 -4.40 8.40 4.69
C PHE A 240 -4.69 9.84 5.10
N ARG A 241 -5.72 10.06 5.94
CA ARG A 241 -6.09 11.39 6.43
C ARG A 241 -5.01 11.96 7.36
N GLU A 242 -4.51 11.17 8.29
CA GLU A 242 -3.47 11.58 9.23
C GLU A 242 -2.15 11.90 8.51
N ALA A 243 -1.83 11.15 7.44
CA ALA A 243 -0.72 11.45 6.56
C ALA A 243 -0.95 12.69 5.65
N GLY A 244 -2.15 13.29 5.66
CA GLY A 244 -2.50 14.47 4.86
C GLY A 244 -2.62 14.19 3.35
N VAL A 245 -2.82 12.94 2.94
CA VAL A 245 -2.88 12.53 1.54
C VAL A 245 -4.22 11.91 1.12
N LEU A 246 -5.21 11.88 1.99
CA LEU A 246 -6.57 11.48 1.61
C LEU A 246 -7.21 12.59 0.78
N ASP A 247 -7.54 12.29 -0.47
CA ASP A 247 -8.22 13.20 -1.39
C ASP A 247 -9.15 12.42 -2.34
N PRO A 248 -9.96 13.09 -3.21
CA PRO A 248 -10.95 12.43 -4.06
C PRO A 248 -10.41 11.41 -5.06
N ASN A 249 -9.10 11.40 -5.31
CA ASN A 249 -8.44 10.44 -6.20
C ASN A 249 -7.85 9.23 -5.46
N VAL A 250 -8.08 9.11 -4.17
CA VAL A 250 -7.85 7.88 -3.40
C VAL A 250 -9.13 7.06 -3.42
N VAL A 251 -9.10 5.90 -4.06
CA VAL A 251 -10.27 5.04 -4.28
C VAL A 251 -10.07 3.72 -3.58
N PHE A 252 -10.98 3.36 -2.68
CA PHE A 252 -10.96 2.07 -1.98
C PHE A 252 -11.81 1.04 -2.71
N ALA A 253 -11.22 -0.11 -3.05
CA ALA A 253 -11.89 -1.28 -3.61
C ALA A 253 -11.89 -2.40 -2.57
N LYS A 254 -13.01 -2.56 -1.86
CA LYS A 254 -13.17 -3.50 -0.75
C LYS A 254 -13.73 -4.83 -1.22
N GLY A 255 -13.06 -5.92 -0.91
CA GLY A 255 -13.47 -7.30 -1.17
C GLY A 255 -12.30 -8.16 -1.62
N PHE A 256 -12.49 -9.48 -1.63
CA PHE A 256 -11.51 -10.40 -2.18
C PHE A 256 -11.31 -10.17 -3.68
N PHE A 257 -10.12 -10.45 -4.19
CA PHE A 257 -9.76 -10.05 -5.57
C PHE A 257 -10.59 -10.78 -6.63
N ASN A 258 -10.97 -12.04 -6.41
CA ASN A 258 -11.89 -12.75 -7.29
C ASN A 258 -13.27 -12.06 -7.44
N GLU A 259 -13.69 -11.29 -6.44
CA GLU A 259 -14.97 -10.56 -6.44
C GLU A 259 -14.81 -9.13 -6.96
N THR A 260 -13.69 -8.47 -6.64
CA THR A 260 -13.50 -7.03 -6.89
C THR A 260 -12.78 -6.73 -8.19
N MET A 261 -11.87 -7.58 -8.66
CA MET A 261 -11.11 -7.30 -9.87
C MET A 261 -11.96 -7.29 -11.15
N PRO A 262 -12.95 -8.20 -11.36
CA PRO A 262 -13.79 -8.15 -12.56
C PRO A 262 -14.54 -6.81 -12.74
N PRO A 263 -15.33 -6.31 -11.76
CA PRO A 263 -16.01 -5.03 -11.90
C PRO A 263 -15.05 -3.83 -11.91
N LEU A 264 -13.90 -3.92 -11.23
CA LEU A 264 -12.90 -2.87 -11.21
C LEU A 264 -12.24 -2.71 -12.59
N ALA A 265 -11.90 -3.82 -13.26
CA ALA A 265 -11.31 -3.83 -14.59
C ALA A 265 -12.16 -3.10 -15.64
N SER A 266 -13.50 -3.16 -15.50
CA SER A 266 -14.41 -2.44 -16.40
C SER A 266 -14.39 -0.91 -16.21
N ARG A 267 -13.91 -0.42 -15.05
CA ARG A 267 -13.85 1.01 -14.69
C ARG A 267 -12.48 1.62 -14.90
N ILE A 268 -11.43 0.81 -14.83
CA ILE A 268 -10.05 1.25 -15.02
C ILE A 268 -9.80 1.41 -16.52
N LYS A 269 -9.35 2.60 -16.92
CA LYS A 269 -8.95 2.87 -18.30
C LYS A 269 -7.52 2.42 -18.57
N ARG A 270 -6.59 2.85 -17.72
CA ARG A 270 -5.16 2.56 -17.82
C ARG A 270 -4.53 2.55 -16.44
N LEU A 271 -3.52 1.72 -16.27
CA LEU A 271 -2.62 1.69 -15.12
C LEU A 271 -1.20 2.02 -15.57
N ALA A 272 -0.44 2.70 -14.75
CA ALA A 272 0.97 2.98 -14.97
C ALA A 272 1.87 2.15 -14.05
N VAL A 273 1.44 1.92 -12.81
CA VAL A 273 2.14 1.08 -11.85
C VAL A 273 1.13 0.21 -11.09
N MET A 274 1.41 -1.08 -11.04
CA MET A 274 0.66 -2.08 -10.28
C MET A 274 1.58 -2.65 -9.20
N ARG A 275 1.19 -2.54 -7.92
CA ARG A 275 1.86 -3.22 -6.80
C ARG A 275 0.98 -4.37 -6.31
N LEU A 276 1.50 -5.57 -6.40
CA LEU A 276 0.84 -6.80 -5.99
C LEU A 276 1.48 -7.28 -4.68
N ASP A 277 0.66 -7.38 -3.64
CA ASP A 277 1.05 -7.74 -2.28
C ASP A 277 -0.06 -8.59 -1.65
N GLY A 278 -0.35 -9.71 -2.30
CA GLY A 278 -1.48 -10.57 -1.95
C GLY A 278 -1.05 -11.94 -1.47
N ASP A 279 0.24 -12.17 -1.24
CA ASP A 279 0.87 -13.41 -0.74
C ASP A 279 0.61 -14.66 -1.61
N MET A 280 -0.62 -14.85 -2.02
CA MET A 280 -1.17 -16.12 -2.49
C MET A 280 -1.18 -16.23 -4.00
N TYR A 281 -1.18 -17.47 -4.49
CA TYR A 281 -1.29 -17.80 -5.92
C TYR A 281 -2.60 -17.27 -6.51
N GLU A 282 -3.76 -17.65 -5.91
CA GLU A 282 -5.07 -17.26 -6.43
C GLU A 282 -5.22 -15.74 -6.45
N SER A 283 -4.85 -15.07 -5.37
CA SER A 283 -4.89 -13.60 -5.26
C SER A 283 -4.06 -12.92 -6.37
N THR A 284 -2.86 -13.43 -6.64
CA THR A 284 -1.97 -12.87 -7.66
C THR A 284 -2.51 -13.11 -9.08
N VAL A 285 -3.02 -14.33 -9.35
CA VAL A 285 -3.64 -14.67 -10.65
C VAL A 285 -4.86 -13.79 -10.92
N ASP A 286 -5.75 -13.62 -9.95
CA ASP A 286 -6.94 -12.78 -10.10
C ASP A 286 -6.60 -11.35 -10.51
N VAL A 287 -5.55 -10.77 -9.91
CA VAL A 287 -5.09 -9.42 -10.23
C VAL A 287 -4.49 -9.35 -11.62
N LEU A 288 -3.51 -10.22 -11.93
CA LEU A 288 -2.83 -10.22 -13.24
C LEU A 288 -3.81 -10.45 -14.37
N TYR A 289 -4.73 -11.36 -14.17
CA TYR A 289 -5.71 -11.78 -15.14
C TYR A 289 -6.69 -10.68 -15.55
N HIS A 290 -7.15 -9.89 -14.58
CA HIS A 290 -8.14 -8.84 -14.83
C HIS A 290 -7.53 -7.48 -15.15
N LEU A 291 -6.27 -7.24 -14.75
CA LEU A 291 -5.69 -5.90 -14.80
C LEU A 291 -4.42 -5.77 -15.66
N TYR A 292 -3.77 -6.87 -16.04
CA TYR A 292 -2.51 -6.75 -16.78
C TYR A 292 -2.69 -6.12 -18.17
N ASP A 293 -3.83 -6.33 -18.84
CA ASP A 293 -4.17 -5.67 -20.09
C ASP A 293 -4.35 -4.15 -19.92
N LYS A 294 -4.76 -3.69 -18.72
CA LYS A 294 -4.92 -2.26 -18.40
C LYS A 294 -3.59 -1.56 -18.13
N LEU A 295 -2.53 -2.31 -17.82
CA LEU A 295 -1.22 -1.73 -17.63
C LEU A 295 -0.70 -1.19 -18.97
N SER A 296 -0.32 0.09 -18.99
CA SER A 296 0.25 0.73 -20.17
C SER A 296 1.60 0.12 -20.53
N VAL A 297 1.89 -0.02 -21.81
CA VAL A 297 3.25 -0.34 -22.27
C VAL A 297 4.22 0.71 -21.73
N GLY A 298 5.31 0.27 -21.14
CA GLY A 298 6.26 1.12 -20.41
C GLY A 298 5.92 1.32 -18.95
N GLY A 299 4.76 0.87 -18.47
CA GLY A 299 4.39 0.80 -17.05
C GLY A 299 5.04 -0.38 -16.35
N TYR A 300 4.82 -0.49 -15.04
CA TYR A 300 5.51 -1.44 -14.19
C TYR A 300 4.56 -2.29 -13.36
N VAL A 301 4.97 -3.53 -13.11
CA VAL A 301 4.45 -4.36 -12.02
C VAL A 301 5.52 -4.50 -10.96
N ILE A 302 5.13 -4.35 -9.70
CA ILE A 302 5.91 -4.67 -8.51
C ILE A 302 5.23 -5.90 -7.88
N LEU A 303 5.99 -6.95 -7.61
CA LEU A 303 5.53 -8.09 -6.81
C LEU A 303 6.29 -8.10 -5.49
N ASP A 304 5.57 -7.91 -4.39
CA ASP A 304 6.17 -7.87 -3.04
C ASP A 304 6.64 -9.26 -2.60
N ASP A 305 5.89 -10.28 -2.94
CA ASP A 305 5.96 -11.66 -2.45
C ASP A 305 6.63 -12.60 -3.45
N TRP A 306 7.79 -12.24 -4.00
CA TRP A 306 8.48 -13.09 -4.97
C TRP A 306 9.18 -14.29 -4.34
N THR A 307 9.92 -14.05 -3.26
CA THR A 307 10.73 -15.10 -2.65
C THR A 307 10.01 -15.80 -1.50
N GLY A 308 9.76 -17.09 -1.65
CA GLY A 308 9.15 -17.92 -0.59
C GLY A 308 7.64 -17.92 -0.55
N PHE A 309 6.97 -17.24 -1.50
CA PHE A 309 5.51 -17.13 -1.55
C PHE A 309 4.92 -17.80 -2.80
N PRO A 310 3.65 -18.27 -2.72
CA PRO A 310 2.95 -18.85 -3.88
C PRO A 310 2.74 -17.85 -5.03
N ALA A 311 2.76 -16.57 -4.75
CA ALA A 311 2.60 -15.47 -5.71
C ALA A 311 3.64 -15.53 -6.86
N LYS A 312 4.89 -15.95 -6.58
CA LYS A 312 5.91 -16.19 -7.61
C LYS A 312 5.43 -17.17 -8.66
N LYS A 313 4.91 -18.32 -8.22
CA LYS A 313 4.42 -19.37 -9.13
C LYS A 313 3.25 -18.86 -10.00
N ALA A 314 2.38 -18.04 -9.44
CA ALA A 314 1.30 -17.39 -10.19
C ALA A 314 1.84 -16.54 -11.34
N CYS A 315 2.86 -15.73 -11.08
CA CYS A 315 3.52 -14.93 -12.14
C CYS A 315 4.20 -15.80 -13.19
N GLU A 316 4.95 -16.83 -12.78
CA GLU A 316 5.62 -17.76 -13.70
C GLU A 316 4.61 -18.48 -14.62
N ASP A 317 3.47 -18.91 -14.08
CA ASP A 317 2.40 -19.54 -14.86
C ASP A 317 1.74 -18.52 -15.79
N PHE A 318 1.48 -17.32 -15.32
CA PHE A 318 0.95 -16.22 -16.14
C PHE A 318 1.89 -15.90 -17.31
N PHE A 319 3.18 -15.77 -17.06
CA PHE A 319 4.19 -15.52 -18.11
C PHE A 319 4.23 -16.67 -19.13
N ARG A 320 4.20 -17.91 -18.68
CA ARG A 320 4.20 -19.08 -19.54
C ARG A 320 2.97 -19.16 -20.43
N VAL A 321 1.77 -18.92 -19.88
CA VAL A 321 0.50 -18.98 -20.62
C VAL A 321 0.44 -17.90 -21.69
N HIS A 322 0.92 -16.69 -21.39
CA HIS A 322 0.88 -15.55 -22.28
C HIS A 322 2.15 -15.33 -23.11
N ASN A 323 3.11 -16.28 -23.02
CA ASN A 323 4.41 -16.18 -23.68
C ASN A 323 5.16 -14.87 -23.37
N ILE A 324 5.01 -14.35 -22.14
CA ILE A 324 5.70 -13.14 -21.67
C ILE A 324 7.06 -13.54 -21.13
N LYS A 325 8.10 -12.78 -21.48
CA LYS A 325 9.48 -12.96 -20.99
C LYS A 325 9.97 -11.63 -20.41
N PRO A 326 9.47 -11.23 -19.25
CA PRO A 326 9.84 -9.95 -18.67
C PRO A 326 11.27 -10.01 -18.12
N GLU A 327 11.95 -8.88 -18.18
CA GLU A 327 13.19 -8.68 -17.43
C GLU A 327 12.82 -8.48 -15.95
N ILE A 328 13.12 -9.47 -15.12
CA ILE A 328 12.87 -9.41 -13.67
C ILE A 328 14.02 -8.68 -12.99
N ASN A 329 13.70 -7.63 -12.27
CA ASN A 329 14.65 -6.80 -11.53
C ASN A 329 14.41 -6.98 -10.03
N ASP A 330 15.46 -7.31 -9.29
CA ASP A 330 15.41 -7.43 -7.85
C ASP A 330 15.28 -6.04 -7.19
N ILE A 331 14.44 -5.94 -6.17
CA ILE A 331 14.36 -4.78 -5.29
C ILE A 331 15.14 -5.06 -4.02
N ASP A 332 14.86 -6.18 -3.42
CA ASP A 332 15.53 -6.72 -2.24
C ASP A 332 15.50 -8.27 -2.31
N LYS A 333 15.66 -8.94 -1.17
CA LYS A 333 15.65 -10.42 -1.15
C LYS A 333 14.25 -11.04 -1.31
N LEU A 334 13.18 -10.24 -1.23
CA LEU A 334 11.80 -10.71 -1.20
C LEU A 334 11.00 -10.25 -2.41
N ALA A 335 11.19 -9.01 -2.86
CA ALA A 335 10.38 -8.34 -3.86
C ALA A 335 11.13 -8.08 -5.16
N VAL A 336 10.37 -8.07 -6.26
CA VAL A 336 10.87 -7.79 -7.62
C VAL A 336 9.95 -6.83 -8.35
N TYR A 337 10.44 -6.29 -9.47
CA TYR A 337 9.60 -5.56 -10.41
C TYR A 337 9.97 -5.87 -11.86
N TRP A 338 9.04 -5.61 -12.76
CA TRP A 338 9.30 -5.67 -14.20
C TRP A 338 8.51 -4.61 -14.97
N LYS A 339 8.99 -4.30 -16.16
CA LYS A 339 8.35 -3.37 -17.09
C LYS A 339 7.49 -4.15 -18.09
N LYS A 340 6.28 -3.69 -18.36
CA LYS A 340 5.50 -4.15 -19.50
C LYS A 340 6.07 -3.57 -20.79
N THR A 341 6.52 -4.41 -21.70
CA THR A 341 7.19 -4.02 -22.94
C THR A 341 6.28 -4.04 -24.16
N GLU A 342 5.18 -4.80 -24.10
CA GLU A 342 4.24 -4.98 -25.19
C GLU A 342 2.82 -5.24 -24.66
N ASP A 343 1.83 -5.01 -25.50
CA ASP A 343 0.45 -5.38 -25.17
C ASP A 343 0.29 -6.91 -25.26
N VAL A 344 -0.49 -7.44 -24.36
CA VAL A 344 -0.73 -8.86 -24.20
C VAL A 344 -2.23 -9.13 -24.30
N ASP A 345 -2.59 -10.05 -25.18
CA ASP A 345 -3.95 -10.57 -25.25
C ASP A 345 -4.16 -11.62 -24.15
N ILE A 346 -4.96 -11.26 -23.15
CA ILE A 346 -5.14 -12.11 -21.97
C ILE A 346 -5.96 -13.33 -22.31
N GLN A 347 -5.32 -14.48 -22.24
CA GLN A 347 -5.97 -15.77 -22.37
C GLN A 347 -6.77 -16.08 -21.13
N TYR A 348 -8.05 -16.43 -21.28
CA TYR A 348 -8.93 -16.80 -20.18
C TYR A 348 -8.50 -18.14 -19.59
N TRP A 349 -7.49 -18.09 -18.76
CA TRP A 349 -6.96 -19.20 -18.01
C TRP A 349 -7.34 -19.03 -16.55
N ARG A 350 -8.30 -19.81 -16.11
CA ARG A 350 -8.63 -19.86 -14.70
C ARG A 350 -7.92 -21.04 -14.07
N TYR A 351 -7.34 -20.83 -12.90
CA TYR A 351 -6.76 -21.88 -12.06
C TYR A 351 -7.77 -23.01 -11.75
N GLU A 352 -9.10 -22.75 -11.81
CA GLU A 352 -10.17 -23.75 -11.73
C GLU A 352 -10.09 -24.81 -12.84
N GLN A 353 -9.47 -24.48 -13.96
CA GLN A 353 -9.32 -25.36 -15.13
C GLN A 353 -7.97 -26.09 -15.14
N MET A 354 -7.07 -25.73 -14.22
CA MET A 354 -5.78 -26.38 -14.12
C MET A 354 -5.90 -27.75 -13.45
N LYS A 355 -5.45 -28.79 -14.15
CA LYS A 355 -5.14 -30.05 -13.51
C LYS A 355 -3.81 -29.84 -12.80
N PHE A 356 -3.84 -29.60 -11.49
CA PHE A 356 -2.65 -29.62 -10.66
C PHE A 356 -2.20 -31.07 -10.52
N THR A 357 -1.23 -31.49 -11.33
CA THR A 357 -0.55 -32.77 -11.19
C THR A 357 0.60 -32.65 -10.21
#